data_d56a7ec168ee45a50e45f936062d483b
#
_entry.id   d56a7ec168ee45a50e45f936062d483b
#
_cell.length_a   1.000
_cell.length_b   1.000
_cell.length_c   1.000
_cell.angle_alpha   90.00
_cell.angle_beta   90.00
_cell.angle_gamma   90.00
#
_symmetry.space_group_name_H-M   'P 1'
#
loop_
_entity.id
_entity.type
_entity.pdbx_description
1 polymer ?
#
loop_
_entity_poly.entity_id
_entity_poly.type
_entity_poly.pdbx_seq_one_letter_code
_entity_poly.pdbx_strand_id
1 'polypeptide(L)'
;MIVLGIDPGYAIVGCGVVEYKNNHFTMLDYGAVTTPAWMPFNIRLERIYDGVSELMEKYKPEAMSIEKLFYNNNAKTVIDVSQARGVLVLAAQKHRIPIFEYTPLQVKQSVVGYGRAEKKQVQEMTRIILNLEKIPNPDDAADALAMAVCHCHCSGSVMGRLSQYR
;
A
#
# COMPACT_ATOMS: atom_id res chain seq x y z
N MET A 1 -11.69 -1.35 -11.77
CA MET A 1 -11.44 -1.09 -10.34
C MET A 1 -10.11 -0.40 -10.17
N ILE A 2 -10.10 0.76 -9.52
CA ILE A 2 -8.86 1.48 -9.15
C ILE A 2 -8.55 1.18 -7.69
N VAL A 3 -7.31 0.79 -7.41
CA VAL A 3 -6.84 0.42 -6.07
C VAL A 3 -5.64 1.30 -5.70
N LEU A 4 -5.69 1.88 -4.50
CA LEU A 4 -4.56 2.54 -3.86
C LEU A 4 -3.87 1.55 -2.92
N GLY A 5 -2.67 1.13 -3.26
CA GLY A 5 -1.80 0.35 -2.39
C GLY A 5 -0.96 1.26 -1.49
N ILE A 6 -0.83 0.89 -0.23
CA ILE A 6 -0.07 1.63 0.78
C ILE A 6 0.91 0.71 1.49
N ASP A 7 2.17 1.11 1.51
CA ASP A 7 3.19 0.58 2.42
C ASP A 7 3.37 1.59 3.57
N PRO A 8 2.86 1.28 4.79
CA PRO A 8 2.74 2.26 5.87
C PRO A 8 4.06 2.49 6.60
N GLY A 9 4.53 3.71 6.61
CA GLY A 9 5.63 4.18 7.42
C GLY A 9 5.37 5.58 7.97
N TYR A 10 6.20 6.06 8.89
CA TYR A 10 6.09 7.45 9.38
C TYR A 10 7.15 8.37 8.76
N ALA A 11 8.29 7.83 8.33
CA ALA A 11 9.33 8.57 7.62
C ALA A 11 9.09 8.57 6.11
N ILE A 12 8.63 7.44 5.59
CA ILE A 12 8.29 7.22 4.19
C ILE A 12 7.00 6.40 4.16
N VAL A 13 6.01 6.86 3.43
CA VAL A 13 4.80 6.11 3.11
C VAL A 13 4.83 5.81 1.63
N GLY A 14 4.97 4.54 1.27
CA GLY A 14 4.88 4.10 -0.11
C GLY A 14 3.44 4.16 -0.61
N CYS A 15 3.25 4.66 -1.82
CA CYS A 15 1.96 4.77 -2.48
C CYS A 15 2.04 4.20 -3.91
N GLY A 16 1.02 3.44 -4.31
CA GLY A 16 0.91 2.91 -5.66
C GLY A 16 -0.55 2.85 -6.11
N VAL A 17 -0.86 3.39 -7.27
CA VAL A 17 -2.22 3.42 -7.81
C VAL A 17 -2.28 2.54 -9.05
N VAL A 18 -3.15 1.53 -9.03
CA VAL A 18 -3.30 0.55 -10.09
C VAL A 18 -4.75 0.47 -10.53
N GLU A 19 -5.01 0.52 -11.81
CA GLU A 19 -6.29 0.14 -12.40
C GLU A 19 -6.25 -1.34 -12.83
N TYR A 20 -7.29 -2.09 -12.45
CA TYR A 20 -7.53 -3.46 -12.89
C TYR A 20 -8.85 -3.54 -13.65
N LYS A 21 -8.77 -3.84 -14.94
CA LYS A 21 -9.92 -3.90 -15.84
C LYS A 21 -9.73 -4.99 -16.89
N ASN A 22 -10.74 -5.84 -17.09
CA ASN A 22 -10.72 -6.90 -18.11
C ASN A 22 -9.48 -7.81 -18.01
N ASN A 23 -9.09 -8.22 -16.80
CA ASN A 23 -7.87 -8.99 -16.50
C ASN A 23 -6.56 -8.30 -16.92
N HIS A 24 -6.58 -7.00 -17.10
CA HIS A 24 -5.40 -6.20 -17.40
C HIS A 24 -5.09 -5.22 -16.30
N PHE A 25 -3.81 -5.09 -15.95
CA PHE A 25 -3.28 -4.15 -14.98
C PHE A 25 -2.70 -2.93 -15.69
N THR A 26 -3.03 -1.75 -15.20
CA THR A 26 -2.41 -0.49 -15.62
C THR A 26 -1.94 0.26 -14.40
N MET A 27 -0.65 0.55 -14.32
CA MET A 27 -0.11 1.43 -13.29
C MET A 27 -0.48 2.87 -13.65
N LEU A 28 -1.21 3.56 -12.75
CA LEU A 28 -1.63 4.95 -12.93
C LEU A 28 -0.66 5.94 -12.30
N ASP A 29 -0.14 5.61 -11.10
CA ASP A 29 0.81 6.44 -10.37
C ASP A 29 1.55 5.62 -9.32
N TYR A 30 2.74 6.08 -8.93
CA TYR A 30 3.46 5.56 -7.78
C TYR A 30 4.44 6.60 -7.23
N GLY A 31 4.73 6.49 -5.95
CA GLY A 31 5.68 7.38 -5.29
C GLY A 31 5.70 7.16 -3.78
N ALA A 32 6.20 8.14 -3.07
CA ALA A 32 6.22 8.10 -1.63
C ALA A 32 5.95 9.47 -1.01
N VAL A 33 5.19 9.49 0.07
CA VAL A 33 5.08 10.66 0.95
C VAL A 33 6.23 10.58 1.95
N THR A 34 7.17 11.53 1.87
CA THR A 34 8.35 11.56 2.75
C THR A 34 8.21 12.64 3.81
N THR A 35 8.62 12.32 5.03
CA THR A 35 8.61 13.25 6.16
C THR A 35 9.99 13.33 6.79
N PRO A 36 10.70 14.48 6.67
CA PRO A 36 12.04 14.63 7.20
C PRO A 36 12.13 14.45 8.72
N ALA A 37 13.25 13.90 9.21
CA ALA A 37 13.44 13.61 10.63
C ALA A 37 13.44 14.87 11.54
N TRP A 38 13.81 16.03 11.00
CA TRP A 38 13.79 17.31 11.72
C TRP A 38 12.39 17.91 11.92
N MET A 39 11.39 17.39 11.16
CA MET A 39 10.00 17.86 11.24
C MET A 39 9.34 17.35 12.53
N PRO A 40 8.59 18.19 13.28
CA PRO A 40 7.80 17.75 14.43
C PRO A 40 6.84 16.63 14.06
N PHE A 41 6.68 15.66 14.95
CA PHE A 41 5.95 14.42 14.63
C PHE A 41 4.48 14.66 14.21
N ASN A 42 3.78 15.58 14.88
CA ASN A 42 2.43 15.98 14.54
C ASN A 42 2.33 16.56 13.11
N ILE A 43 3.31 17.37 12.69
CA ILE A 43 3.38 17.94 11.32
C ILE A 43 3.68 16.82 10.29
N ARG A 44 4.46 15.81 10.69
CA ARG A 44 4.69 14.64 9.84
C ARG A 44 3.38 13.87 9.61
N LEU A 45 2.55 13.70 10.63
CA LEU A 45 1.25 13.05 10.50
C LEU A 45 0.29 13.84 9.60
N GLU A 46 0.25 15.17 9.73
CA GLU A 46 -0.50 16.06 8.85
C GLU A 46 -0.05 15.91 7.39
N ARG A 47 1.26 15.96 7.13
CA ARG A 47 1.82 15.79 5.79
C ARG A 47 1.49 14.42 5.18
N ILE A 48 1.47 13.35 5.99
CA ILE A 48 1.04 12.02 5.55
C ILE A 48 -0.44 12.06 5.16
N TYR A 49 -1.29 12.66 5.99
CA TYR A 49 -2.72 12.79 5.72
C TYR A 49 -2.97 13.54 4.41
N ASP A 50 -2.35 14.70 4.22
CA ASP A 50 -2.53 15.53 3.05
C ASP A 50 -2.08 14.83 1.77
N GLY A 51 -0.85 14.28 1.76
CA GLY A 51 -0.28 13.63 0.59
C GLY A 51 -1.07 12.39 0.14
N VAL A 52 -1.61 11.61 1.08
CA VAL A 52 -2.45 10.46 0.71
C VAL A 52 -3.86 10.91 0.31
N SER A 53 -4.41 11.95 0.94
CA SER A 53 -5.70 12.54 0.57
C SER A 53 -5.68 13.10 -0.86
N GLU A 54 -4.60 13.76 -1.27
CA GLU A 54 -4.43 14.24 -2.67
C GLU A 54 -4.52 13.09 -3.68
N LEU A 55 -3.90 11.94 -3.39
CA LEU A 55 -4.01 10.75 -4.25
C LEU A 55 -5.44 10.20 -4.29
N MET A 56 -6.12 10.16 -3.13
CA MET A 56 -7.51 9.71 -3.04
C MET A 56 -8.47 10.62 -3.80
N GLU A 57 -8.27 11.93 -3.74
CA GLU A 57 -9.07 12.92 -4.49
C GLU A 57 -8.82 12.82 -5.99
N LYS A 58 -7.57 12.69 -6.39
CA LYS A 58 -7.14 12.63 -7.80
C LYS A 58 -7.63 11.37 -8.51
N TYR A 59 -7.44 10.21 -7.89
CA TYR A 59 -7.70 8.92 -8.53
C TYR A 59 -9.02 8.29 -8.14
N LYS A 60 -9.65 8.73 -7.04
CA LYS A 60 -10.92 8.21 -6.51
C LYS A 60 -10.93 6.67 -6.45
N PRO A 61 -9.96 6.06 -5.75
CA PRO A 61 -9.85 4.60 -5.72
C PRO A 61 -11.08 3.96 -5.08
N GLU A 62 -11.45 2.82 -5.59
CA GLU A 62 -12.57 2.01 -5.10
C GLU A 62 -12.17 1.15 -3.88
N ALA A 63 -10.86 1.00 -3.63
CA ALA A 63 -10.32 0.30 -2.47
C ALA A 63 -8.94 0.85 -2.10
N MET A 64 -8.62 0.82 -0.80
CA MET A 64 -7.27 0.98 -0.28
C MET A 64 -6.77 -0.38 0.24
N SER A 65 -5.61 -0.79 -0.26
CA SER A 65 -4.90 -2.00 0.17
C SER A 65 -3.71 -1.61 1.02
N ILE A 66 -3.67 -2.04 2.28
CA ILE A 66 -2.62 -1.66 3.24
C ILE A 66 -2.02 -2.89 3.92
N GLU A 67 -0.72 -2.84 4.25
CA GLU A 67 -0.09 -3.93 4.98
C GLU A 67 -0.67 -4.07 6.40
N LYS A 68 -0.95 -5.32 6.78
CA LYS A 68 -1.38 -5.64 8.15
C LYS A 68 -0.19 -5.55 9.09
N LEU A 69 -0.30 -4.69 10.11
CA LEU A 69 0.73 -4.57 11.12
C LEU A 69 0.80 -5.84 11.99
N PHE A 70 2.01 -6.36 12.12
CA PHE A 70 2.35 -7.36 13.13
C PHE A 70 3.30 -6.76 14.16
N TYR A 71 3.10 -7.15 15.41
CA TYR A 71 4.02 -6.80 16.48
C TYR A 71 5.33 -7.57 16.27
N ASN A 72 6.30 -6.93 15.67
CA ASN A 72 7.68 -7.41 15.60
C ASN A 72 8.55 -6.67 16.62
N ASN A 73 9.60 -7.31 17.13
CA ASN A 73 10.43 -6.92 18.26
C ASN A 73 11.13 -5.54 18.20
N ASN A 74 10.87 -4.69 17.20
CA ASN A 74 11.37 -3.32 17.13
C ASN A 74 10.41 -2.33 17.81
N ALA A 75 10.32 -2.40 19.14
CA ALA A 75 9.43 -1.59 19.96
C ALA A 75 9.60 -0.06 19.77
N LYS A 76 10.76 0.43 19.30
CA LYS A 76 11.03 1.87 19.18
C LYS A 76 10.26 2.55 18.05
N THR A 77 9.99 1.87 16.93
CA THR A 77 9.35 2.47 15.76
C THR A 77 7.88 2.05 15.61
N VAL A 78 7.46 0.99 16.31
CA VAL A 78 6.09 0.45 16.21
C VAL A 78 5.02 1.49 16.57
N ILE A 79 5.27 2.30 17.61
CA ILE A 79 4.31 3.32 18.06
C ILE A 79 4.14 4.38 16.96
N ASP A 80 5.25 4.92 16.42
CA ASP A 80 5.22 5.96 15.40
C ASP A 80 4.58 5.46 14.09
N VAL A 81 4.93 4.24 13.67
CA VAL A 81 4.32 3.59 12.50
C VAL A 81 2.82 3.35 12.73
N SER A 82 2.42 2.93 13.94
CA SER A 82 1.00 2.72 14.26
C SER A 82 0.20 4.02 14.23
N GLN A 83 0.78 5.13 14.71
CA GLN A 83 0.13 6.44 14.64
C GLN A 83 -0.01 6.92 13.18
N ALA A 84 1.05 6.81 12.38
CA ALA A 84 1.00 7.13 10.95
C ALA A 84 -0.04 6.27 10.21
N ARG A 85 -0.10 4.97 10.52
CA ARG A 85 -1.10 4.06 9.96
C ARG A 85 -2.52 4.46 10.37
N GLY A 86 -2.74 4.89 11.61
CA GLY A 86 -4.03 5.42 12.06
C GLY A 86 -4.49 6.61 11.21
N VAL A 87 -3.55 7.49 10.83
CA VAL A 87 -3.82 8.63 9.94
C VAL A 87 -4.22 8.16 8.53
N LEU A 88 -3.54 7.16 7.98
CA LEU A 88 -3.88 6.57 6.67
C LEU A 88 -5.29 5.95 6.66
N VAL A 89 -5.63 5.21 7.72
CA VAL A 89 -6.96 4.63 7.92
C VAL A 89 -8.03 5.72 8.02
N LEU A 90 -7.75 6.79 8.79
CA LEU A 90 -8.65 7.93 8.92
C LEU A 90 -8.85 8.66 7.59
N ALA A 91 -7.79 8.86 6.80
CA ALA A 91 -7.87 9.47 5.47
C ALA A 91 -8.81 8.65 4.55
N ALA A 92 -8.60 7.34 4.47
CA ALA A 92 -9.46 6.46 3.68
C ALA A 92 -10.93 6.52 4.14
N GLN A 93 -11.19 6.50 5.46
CA GLN A 93 -12.53 6.60 6.01
C GLN A 93 -13.21 7.93 5.65
N LYS A 94 -12.49 9.05 5.72
CA LYS A 94 -13.02 10.38 5.35
C LYS A 94 -13.36 10.47 3.87
N HIS A 95 -12.60 9.80 3.01
CA HIS A 95 -12.88 9.68 1.57
C HIS A 95 -13.85 8.54 1.23
N ARG A 96 -14.39 7.82 2.24
CA ARG A 96 -15.32 6.69 2.08
C ARG A 96 -14.77 5.55 1.22
N ILE A 97 -13.46 5.34 1.28
CA ILE A 97 -12.76 4.28 0.55
C ILE A 97 -12.67 3.05 1.46
N PRO A 98 -13.21 1.89 1.05
CA PRO A 98 -13.07 0.66 1.81
C PRO A 98 -11.62 0.21 1.91
N ILE A 99 -11.24 -0.29 3.09
CA ILE A 99 -9.87 -0.67 3.43
C ILE A 99 -9.75 -2.19 3.47
N PHE A 100 -8.67 -2.72 2.91
CA PHE A 100 -8.34 -4.14 2.91
C PHE A 100 -6.90 -4.33 3.40
N GLU A 101 -6.73 -5.25 4.34
CA GLU A 101 -5.43 -5.55 4.97
C GLU A 101 -4.88 -6.88 4.48
N TYR A 102 -3.64 -6.88 4.08
CA TYR A 102 -2.93 -8.10 3.66
C TYR A 102 -1.63 -8.28 4.44
N THR A 103 -1.36 -9.53 4.82
CA THR A 103 -0.08 -9.89 5.43
C THR A 103 1.02 -9.97 4.38
N PRO A 104 2.30 -9.81 4.74
CA PRO A 104 3.42 -10.03 3.81
C PRO A 104 3.36 -11.38 3.11
N LEU A 105 2.91 -12.42 3.81
CA LEU A 105 2.73 -13.75 3.25
C LEU A 105 1.67 -13.78 2.14
N GLN A 106 0.53 -13.12 2.36
CA GLN A 106 -0.55 -13.03 1.38
C GLN A 106 -0.12 -12.25 0.12
N VAL A 107 0.63 -11.16 0.32
CA VAL A 107 1.18 -10.39 -0.81
C VAL A 107 2.12 -11.26 -1.64
N LYS A 108 3.06 -11.95 -1.01
CA LYS A 108 3.99 -12.85 -1.69
C LYS A 108 3.26 -13.96 -2.47
N GLN A 109 2.30 -14.62 -1.84
CA GLN A 109 1.49 -15.65 -2.49
C GLN A 109 0.67 -15.11 -3.66
N SER A 110 0.10 -13.94 -3.52
CA SER A 110 -0.73 -13.33 -4.57
C SER A 110 0.08 -12.85 -5.77
N VAL A 111 1.28 -12.28 -5.55
CA VAL A 111 2.11 -11.67 -6.60
C VAL A 111 3.02 -12.69 -7.25
N VAL A 112 3.65 -13.58 -6.47
CA VAL A 112 4.68 -14.52 -6.96
C VAL A 112 4.18 -15.96 -7.00
N GLY A 113 3.09 -16.29 -6.30
CA GLY A 113 2.52 -17.62 -6.21
C GLY A 113 2.99 -18.46 -5.02
N TYR A 114 3.99 -18.01 -4.25
CA TYR A 114 4.47 -18.71 -3.05
C TYR A 114 4.95 -17.75 -1.95
N GLY A 115 4.74 -18.17 -0.69
CA GLY A 115 4.92 -17.27 0.48
C GLY A 115 6.36 -17.03 0.93
N ARG A 116 7.34 -17.85 0.45
CA ARG A 116 8.76 -17.72 0.80
C ARG A 116 9.56 -16.84 -0.19
N ALA A 117 8.88 -16.15 -1.10
CA ALA A 117 9.52 -15.26 -2.05
C ALA A 117 10.32 -14.16 -1.34
N GLU A 118 11.49 -13.86 -1.88
CA GLU A 118 12.31 -12.74 -1.42
C GLU A 118 11.72 -11.40 -1.89
N LYS A 119 12.05 -10.30 -1.20
CA LYS A 119 11.58 -8.96 -1.56
C LYS A 119 11.84 -8.64 -3.05
N LYS A 120 13.05 -8.90 -3.53
CA LYS A 120 13.42 -8.66 -4.94
C LYS A 120 12.55 -9.43 -5.93
N GLN A 121 12.14 -10.65 -5.60
CA GLN A 121 11.26 -11.45 -6.47
C GLN A 121 9.85 -10.84 -6.54
N VAL A 122 9.33 -10.34 -5.42
CA VAL A 122 8.04 -9.64 -5.39
C VAL A 122 8.10 -8.37 -6.23
N GLN A 123 9.14 -7.55 -6.07
CA GLN A 123 9.34 -6.32 -6.82
C GLN A 123 9.47 -6.59 -8.33
N GLU A 124 10.26 -7.59 -8.71
CA GLU A 124 10.42 -7.96 -10.13
C GLU A 124 9.12 -8.51 -10.72
N MET A 125 8.39 -9.34 -10.00
CA MET A 125 7.11 -9.84 -10.49
C MET A 125 6.07 -8.71 -10.60
N THR A 126 6.04 -7.77 -9.65
CA THR A 126 5.20 -6.56 -9.71
C THR A 126 5.53 -5.73 -10.95
N ARG A 127 6.83 -5.54 -11.24
CA ARG A 127 7.29 -4.87 -12.46
C ARG A 127 6.76 -5.54 -13.72
N ILE A 128 6.85 -6.87 -13.79
CA ILE A 128 6.38 -7.66 -14.94
C ILE A 128 4.85 -7.56 -15.10
N ILE A 129 4.10 -7.76 -14.01
CA ILE A 129 2.62 -7.69 -14.00
C ILE A 129 2.13 -6.32 -14.48
N LEU A 130 2.79 -5.26 -14.06
CA LEU A 130 2.45 -3.88 -14.41
C LEU A 130 3.12 -3.39 -15.70
N ASN A 131 3.90 -4.26 -16.37
CA ASN A 131 4.64 -3.95 -17.61
C ASN A 131 5.51 -2.69 -17.50
N LEU A 132 6.26 -2.55 -16.38
CA LEU A 132 7.12 -1.40 -16.14
C LEU A 132 8.52 -1.65 -16.72
N GLU A 133 9.17 -0.61 -17.22
CA GLU A 133 10.55 -0.69 -17.75
C GLU A 133 11.57 -1.08 -16.67
N LYS A 134 11.38 -0.57 -15.45
CA LYS A 134 12.26 -0.81 -14.29
C LYS A 134 11.46 -0.97 -13.01
N ILE A 135 12.08 -1.57 -12.00
CA ILE A 135 11.51 -1.63 -10.65
C ILE A 135 11.32 -0.19 -10.14
N PRO A 136 10.13 0.14 -9.60
CA PRO A 136 9.86 1.45 -9.03
C PRO A 136 10.82 1.81 -7.88
N ASN A 137 11.16 3.08 -7.78
CA ASN A 137 11.96 3.63 -6.71
C ASN A 137 11.19 4.82 -6.07
N PRO A 138 11.15 4.97 -4.73
CA PRO A 138 11.81 4.12 -3.73
C PRO A 138 11.16 2.73 -3.59
N ASP A 139 11.83 1.85 -2.84
CA ASP A 139 11.37 0.48 -2.55
C ASP A 139 9.95 0.45 -1.98
N ASP A 140 9.62 1.40 -1.09
CA ASP A 140 8.29 1.55 -0.48
C ASP A 140 7.18 1.72 -1.54
N ALA A 141 7.47 2.41 -2.65
CA ALA A 141 6.53 2.57 -3.76
C ALA A 141 6.33 1.24 -4.53
N ALA A 142 7.40 0.45 -4.69
CA ALA A 142 7.29 -0.88 -5.29
C ALA A 142 6.46 -1.83 -4.41
N ASP A 143 6.67 -1.78 -3.10
CA ASP A 143 5.92 -2.57 -2.13
C ASP A 143 4.43 -2.14 -2.10
N ALA A 144 4.15 -0.84 -2.19
CA ALA A 144 2.79 -0.31 -2.31
C ALA A 144 2.08 -0.77 -3.60
N LEU A 145 2.77 -0.80 -4.72
CA LEU A 145 2.23 -1.35 -5.98
C LEU A 145 1.92 -2.85 -5.84
N ALA A 146 2.79 -3.61 -5.16
CA ALA A 146 2.54 -5.03 -4.88
C ALA A 146 1.28 -5.22 -4.01
N MET A 147 1.03 -4.32 -3.04
CA MET A 147 -0.20 -4.30 -2.24
C MET A 147 -1.44 -4.07 -3.12
N ALA A 148 -1.40 -3.13 -4.06
CA ALA A 148 -2.51 -2.88 -4.98
C ALA A 148 -2.79 -4.09 -5.88
N VAL A 149 -1.74 -4.69 -6.47
CA VAL A 149 -1.85 -5.93 -7.28
C VAL A 149 -2.43 -7.08 -6.45
N CYS A 150 -1.97 -7.25 -5.21
CA CYS A 150 -2.49 -8.27 -4.30
C CYS A 150 -4.00 -8.12 -4.10
N HIS A 151 -4.50 -6.91 -3.84
CA HIS A 151 -5.93 -6.70 -3.70
C HIS A 151 -6.69 -7.00 -4.98
N CYS A 152 -6.20 -6.58 -6.13
CA CYS A 152 -6.83 -6.87 -7.42
C CYS A 152 -6.98 -8.37 -7.66
N HIS A 153 -5.96 -9.18 -7.37
CA HIS A 153 -6.02 -10.64 -7.47
C HIS A 153 -6.99 -11.28 -6.46
N CYS A 154 -7.08 -10.69 -5.25
CA CYS A 154 -7.93 -11.22 -4.18
C CYS A 154 -9.37 -10.73 -4.26
N SER A 155 -9.65 -9.67 -5.01
CA SER A 155 -10.98 -9.08 -5.13
C SER A 155 -11.99 -10.11 -5.64
N GLY A 156 -13.13 -10.22 -4.95
CA GLY A 156 -14.15 -11.24 -5.24
C GLY A 156 -13.87 -12.64 -4.66
N SER A 157 -12.68 -12.91 -4.14
CA SER A 157 -12.34 -14.18 -3.47
C SER A 157 -12.75 -14.20 -2.00
N VAL A 158 -12.68 -15.38 -1.38
CA VAL A 158 -12.85 -15.53 0.08
C VAL A 158 -11.77 -14.74 0.83
N MET A 159 -10.52 -14.77 0.34
CA MET A 159 -9.41 -14.02 0.93
C MET A 159 -9.70 -12.51 0.93
N GLY A 160 -10.18 -11.95 -0.17
CA GLY A 160 -10.53 -10.52 -0.24
C GLY A 160 -11.62 -10.13 0.76
N ARG A 161 -12.65 -10.95 0.94
CA ARG A 161 -13.70 -10.71 1.94
C ARG A 161 -13.20 -10.76 3.37
N LEU A 162 -12.29 -11.69 3.68
CA LEU A 162 -11.69 -11.82 5.01
C LEU A 162 -10.66 -10.73 5.31
N SER A 163 -10.10 -10.09 4.28
CA SER A 163 -9.09 -9.02 4.40
C SER A 163 -9.70 -7.64 4.60
N GLN A 164 -11.02 -7.49 4.50
CA GLN A 164 -11.67 -6.20 4.74
C GLN A 164 -11.45 -5.75 6.19
N TYR A 165 -10.99 -4.52 6.35
CA TYR A 165 -10.81 -3.88 7.65
C TYR A 165 -12.17 -3.71 8.35
N ARG A 166 -12.25 -4.15 9.61
CA ARG A 166 -13.48 -4.10 10.42
C ARG A 166 -13.35 -3.14 11.59
#